data_6d850c0f2f88a8c009d056c34094bd6b
#
_entry.id   6d850c0f2f88a8c009d056c34094bd6b
#
_cell.length_a   1.000
_cell.length_b   1.000
_cell.length_c   1.000
_cell.angle_alpha   90.00
_cell.angle_beta   90.00
_cell.angle_gamma   90.00
#
_symmetry.space_group_name_H-M   'P 1'
#
loop_
_entity.id
_entity.type
_entity.pdbx_description
1 polymer ?
#
loop_
_entity_poly.entity_id
_entity_poly.type
_entity_poly.pdbx_seq_one_letter_code
_entity_poly.pdbx_strand_id
1 'polypeptide(L)'
;MATPAAALALALVLAPSATAAKPKGEPSPFGHACTAQDGVRFCPTVSLEERVPSFDGVPLDADVTLPPSGRGPFPTIVMMHGWGGSKTAFESSSPAGDGNETFDYNNVYYAQHGFAVLNYSARGWGRSCGSQESRTEPGCKEGWIRLADERYEARDTQYLLGLLADEKIVKPKAIGVTGISYGGGQSIELAYLKNRIRLPDGEFEPWKSPAGKSMEIRAAFPRWPWSDLVDALEPNGHFLDSEVAPPGQSYEPIGVAIQSYVSGLFAEGQASGFIAPPGEDPEADLTKWFARVNAGEPVTAEAEEIAHQIYDFHQGYGTPGSGPPAPMLLESGWTDDLFPPEQSLRVYNASRAEKGYAALLFGDLGHSRGTNKQNTDLDFNEKGAAFFAARLEHRGKAPRNGSVTAYTQTCPSAEPAEGPFTAKSWAKLQTGAVTFGSAAPQTFTSAGGNATIAAEFDPIAGTSEACKTVTAEEEPNTANYTTTSAGFTMLGLPTVHATVATTGPFGEIAARLWDVLPGGEQRLVSRGIYRLGEGQSGPIVFQLHGNGYRFAAGDTVKLQLLGRDAPYYRASNGTFAVEASNVTVTLPTG
;
A
#
# COMPACT_ATOMS: atom_id res chain seq x y z
N MET A 1 -85.03 -0.41 -7.37
CA MET A 1 -84.47 -1.75 -7.31
C MET A 1 -82.96 -1.57 -7.27
N ALA A 2 -82.40 -1.61 -6.10
CA ALA A 2 -80.97 -1.47 -5.86
C ALA A 2 -80.40 -2.77 -5.32
N THR A 3 -79.43 -3.34 -6.01
CA THR A 3 -78.63 -4.51 -5.61
C THR A 3 -77.41 -4.09 -4.83
N PRO A 4 -77.09 -4.70 -3.69
CA PRO A 4 -75.85 -4.38 -2.96
C PRO A 4 -74.68 -5.18 -3.48
N ALA A 5 -73.54 -4.52 -3.69
CA ALA A 5 -72.25 -5.12 -3.98
C ALA A 5 -71.62 -5.65 -2.68
N ALA A 6 -71.29 -6.94 -2.64
CA ALA A 6 -70.55 -7.56 -1.54
C ALA A 6 -69.04 -7.33 -1.72
N ALA A 7 -68.44 -6.68 -0.74
CA ALA A 7 -66.98 -6.54 -0.66
C ALA A 7 -66.37 -7.78 -0.01
N LEU A 8 -65.55 -8.49 -0.76
CA LEU A 8 -64.75 -9.65 -0.27
C LEU A 8 -63.44 -9.09 0.34
N ALA A 9 -63.33 -9.15 1.66
CA ALA A 9 -62.08 -8.83 2.37
C ALA A 9 -61.13 -10.04 2.33
N LEU A 10 -60.03 -9.93 1.61
CA LEU A 10 -58.95 -10.91 1.57
C LEU A 10 -58.03 -10.67 2.78
N ALA A 11 -58.13 -11.52 3.78
CA ALA A 11 -57.22 -11.50 4.92
C ALA A 11 -55.88 -12.17 4.50
N LEU A 12 -54.83 -11.33 4.35
CA LEU A 12 -53.46 -11.83 4.23
C LEU A 12 -53.00 -12.39 5.59
N VAL A 13 -52.89 -13.69 5.71
CA VAL A 13 -52.25 -14.36 6.84
C VAL A 13 -50.74 -14.26 6.59
N LEU A 14 -50.06 -13.35 7.28
CA LEU A 14 -48.63 -13.33 7.40
C LEU A 14 -48.18 -14.55 8.22
N ALA A 15 -47.64 -15.56 7.56
CA ALA A 15 -46.97 -16.65 8.24
C ALA A 15 -45.71 -16.09 8.92
N PRO A 16 -45.43 -16.39 10.19
CA PRO A 16 -44.18 -16.02 10.82
C PRO A 16 -43.03 -16.73 10.10
N SER A 17 -42.03 -15.95 9.67
CA SER A 17 -40.78 -16.49 9.14
C SER A 17 -40.16 -17.38 10.22
N ALA A 18 -40.16 -18.68 10.01
CA ALA A 18 -39.49 -19.62 10.88
C ALA A 18 -37.98 -19.33 10.78
N THR A 19 -37.40 -18.76 11.82
CA THR A 19 -35.95 -18.80 12.03
C THR A 19 -35.54 -20.25 12.08
N ALA A 20 -34.82 -20.72 11.05
CA ALA A 20 -34.30 -22.09 11.01
C ALA A 20 -33.40 -22.27 12.23
N ALA A 21 -33.74 -23.19 13.11
CA ALA A 21 -32.94 -23.55 14.26
C ALA A 21 -31.55 -24.00 13.76
N LYS A 22 -30.48 -23.42 14.29
CA LYS A 22 -29.09 -23.80 13.96
C LYS A 22 -28.91 -25.31 14.14
N PRO A 23 -28.38 -26.03 13.14
CA PRO A 23 -28.03 -27.45 13.31
C PRO A 23 -27.02 -27.56 14.45
N LYS A 24 -27.25 -28.41 15.43
CA LYS A 24 -26.33 -28.63 16.55
C LYS A 24 -24.94 -29.05 16.01
N GLY A 25 -23.95 -28.18 16.16
CA GLY A 25 -22.55 -28.46 15.86
C GLY A 25 -21.98 -27.89 14.56
N GLU A 26 -22.72 -27.09 13.79
CA GLU A 26 -22.12 -26.31 12.67
C GLU A 26 -21.35 -25.10 13.19
N PRO A 27 -20.19 -24.75 12.54
CA PRO A 27 -19.46 -23.55 12.87
C PRO A 27 -20.33 -22.29 12.70
N SER A 28 -20.20 -21.36 13.62
CA SER A 28 -20.94 -20.09 13.62
C SER A 28 -20.01 -18.96 14.07
N PRO A 29 -19.12 -18.50 13.16
CA PRO A 29 -18.17 -17.43 13.47
C PRO A 29 -18.88 -16.20 14.03
N PHE A 30 -18.40 -15.66 15.14
CA PHE A 30 -19.01 -14.53 15.87
C PHE A 30 -20.49 -14.75 16.24
N GLY A 31 -20.96 -16.00 16.23
CA GLY A 31 -22.37 -16.33 16.41
C GLY A 31 -23.24 -16.18 15.14
N HIS A 32 -22.68 -15.72 14.03
CA HIS A 32 -23.41 -15.50 12.78
C HIS A 32 -23.87 -16.79 12.11
N ALA A 33 -25.00 -16.73 11.42
CA ALA A 33 -25.48 -17.83 10.60
C ALA A 33 -24.70 -17.90 9.29
N CYS A 34 -24.27 -19.10 8.91
CA CYS A 34 -23.62 -19.32 7.63
C CYS A 34 -24.62 -19.85 6.60
N THR A 35 -24.52 -19.39 5.38
CA THR A 35 -25.27 -19.89 4.22
C THR A 35 -24.32 -20.55 3.22
N ALA A 36 -24.77 -21.59 2.55
CA ALA A 36 -24.04 -22.16 1.42
C ALA A 36 -24.15 -21.21 0.23
N GLN A 37 -23.02 -20.75 -0.27
CA GLN A 37 -22.92 -19.83 -1.39
C GLN A 37 -21.66 -20.16 -2.19
N ASP A 38 -21.78 -20.30 -3.52
CA ASP A 38 -20.65 -20.48 -4.44
C ASP A 38 -19.64 -21.59 -4.03
N GLY A 39 -20.17 -22.67 -3.45
CA GLY A 39 -19.37 -23.81 -3.01
C GLY A 39 -18.58 -23.58 -1.72
N VAL A 40 -18.89 -22.54 -0.95
CA VAL A 40 -18.33 -22.21 0.36
C VAL A 40 -19.45 -21.97 1.38
N ARG A 41 -19.10 -21.69 2.63
CA ARG A 41 -20.04 -21.26 3.67
C ARG A 41 -19.75 -19.82 4.03
N PHE A 42 -20.63 -18.92 3.62
CA PHE A 42 -20.52 -17.49 3.88
C PHE A 42 -21.30 -17.10 5.13
N CYS A 43 -20.67 -16.44 6.07
CA CYS A 43 -21.20 -16.10 7.41
C CYS A 43 -21.10 -14.58 7.59
N PRO A 44 -22.03 -13.79 7.01
CA PRO A 44 -21.96 -12.32 7.02
C PRO A 44 -22.51 -11.71 8.32
N THR A 45 -22.02 -10.51 8.64
CA THR A 45 -22.70 -9.54 9.50
C THR A 45 -23.79 -8.85 8.68
N VAL A 46 -25.06 -9.07 8.97
CA VAL A 46 -26.17 -8.52 8.15
C VAL A 46 -26.78 -7.25 8.71
N SER A 47 -26.69 -7.00 10.02
CA SER A 47 -27.22 -5.80 10.67
C SER A 47 -26.15 -5.06 11.50
N LEU A 48 -26.46 -3.81 11.91
CA LEU A 48 -25.55 -3.03 12.75
C LEU A 48 -25.39 -3.64 14.17
N GLU A 49 -26.41 -4.32 14.66
CA GLU A 49 -26.40 -4.97 15.97
C GLU A 49 -25.56 -6.25 15.99
N GLU A 50 -25.33 -6.86 14.82
CA GLU A 50 -24.49 -8.06 14.70
C GLU A 50 -23.01 -7.78 14.56
N ARG A 51 -22.60 -6.48 14.49
CA ARG A 51 -21.18 -6.12 14.45
C ARG A 51 -20.44 -6.65 15.66
N VAL A 52 -19.20 -7.03 15.45
CA VAL A 52 -18.35 -7.65 16.47
C VAL A 52 -17.63 -6.58 17.28
N PRO A 53 -17.85 -6.48 18.60
CA PRO A 53 -17.10 -5.54 19.43
C PRO A 53 -15.61 -5.89 19.42
N SER A 54 -14.73 -4.89 19.19
CA SER A 54 -13.30 -5.04 19.31
C SER A 54 -12.87 -5.00 20.78
N PHE A 55 -11.56 -5.03 21.01
CA PHE A 55 -10.95 -5.05 22.36
C PHE A 55 -11.33 -3.84 23.23
N ASP A 56 -11.66 -2.72 22.61
CA ASP A 56 -12.07 -1.45 23.23
C ASP A 56 -13.58 -1.17 23.10
N GLY A 57 -14.33 -2.10 22.51
CA GLY A 57 -15.78 -2.01 22.34
C GLY A 57 -16.23 -1.36 21.04
N VAL A 58 -15.32 -0.89 20.17
CA VAL A 58 -15.66 -0.39 18.82
C VAL A 58 -16.28 -1.53 17.99
N PRO A 59 -17.50 -1.34 17.46
CA PRO A 59 -18.20 -2.41 16.72
C PRO A 59 -17.67 -2.50 15.28
N LEU A 60 -17.13 -3.67 14.92
CA LEU A 60 -16.53 -3.95 13.61
C LEU A 60 -17.49 -4.79 12.74
N ASP A 61 -17.65 -4.38 11.50
CA ASP A 61 -18.42 -5.08 10.48
C ASP A 61 -17.53 -6.12 9.81
N ALA A 62 -17.73 -7.40 10.18
CA ALA A 62 -16.81 -8.49 9.85
C ALA A 62 -17.56 -9.72 9.31
N ASP A 63 -17.12 -10.23 8.17
CA ASP A 63 -17.62 -11.43 7.53
C ASP A 63 -16.59 -12.55 7.56
N VAL A 64 -17.07 -13.80 7.69
CA VAL A 64 -16.21 -14.98 7.65
C VAL A 64 -16.68 -15.91 6.56
N THR A 65 -15.78 -16.29 5.66
CA THR A 65 -16.03 -17.33 4.67
C THR A 65 -15.30 -18.60 5.10
N LEU A 66 -16.02 -19.71 5.21
CA LEU A 66 -15.48 -20.99 5.62
C LEU A 66 -15.38 -21.97 4.45
N PRO A 67 -14.44 -22.93 4.50
CA PRO A 67 -14.40 -24.05 3.55
C PRO A 67 -15.75 -24.74 3.42
N PRO A 68 -16.02 -25.43 2.28
CA PRO A 68 -17.30 -26.08 2.03
C PRO A 68 -17.66 -27.13 3.08
N SER A 69 -16.68 -27.69 3.78
CA SER A 69 -16.86 -28.71 4.80
C SER A 69 -15.85 -28.60 5.93
N GLY A 70 -16.04 -29.39 6.99
CA GLY A 70 -15.19 -29.36 8.19
C GLY A 70 -15.71 -28.42 9.26
N ARG A 71 -15.18 -28.58 10.48
CA ARG A 71 -15.58 -27.78 11.66
C ARG A 71 -14.49 -26.84 12.15
N GLY A 72 -13.32 -26.89 11.54
CA GLY A 72 -12.14 -26.15 12.01
C GLY A 72 -11.37 -26.90 13.11
N PRO A 73 -10.32 -26.32 13.72
CA PRO A 73 -9.81 -25.01 13.33
C PRO A 73 -9.12 -25.05 11.95
N PHE A 74 -9.37 -24.03 11.13
CA PHE A 74 -8.82 -23.89 9.78
C PHE A 74 -7.55 -23.02 9.79
N PRO A 75 -6.58 -23.25 8.90
CA PRO A 75 -5.65 -22.20 8.52
C PRO A 75 -6.47 -21.01 7.98
N THR A 76 -6.04 -19.80 8.30
CA THR A 76 -6.89 -18.61 8.08
C THR A 76 -6.13 -17.52 7.37
N ILE A 77 -6.79 -16.84 6.44
CA ILE A 77 -6.29 -15.66 5.75
C ILE A 77 -7.19 -14.48 6.13
N VAL A 78 -6.57 -13.35 6.51
CA VAL A 78 -7.26 -12.07 6.66
C VAL A 78 -6.99 -11.25 5.41
N MET A 79 -8.04 -10.70 4.79
CA MET A 79 -7.94 -9.83 3.62
C MET A 79 -8.41 -8.43 4.00
N MET A 80 -7.47 -7.47 4.02
CA MET A 80 -7.69 -6.09 4.48
C MET A 80 -7.80 -5.14 3.29
N HIS A 81 -8.85 -4.31 3.32
CA HIS A 81 -9.16 -3.36 2.24
C HIS A 81 -8.19 -2.17 2.17
N GLY A 82 -8.15 -1.50 1.03
CA GLY A 82 -7.47 -0.22 0.83
C GLY A 82 -8.20 0.96 1.50
N TRP A 83 -7.58 2.13 1.52
CA TRP A 83 -8.17 3.37 2.02
C TRP A 83 -9.50 3.65 1.31
N GLY A 84 -10.53 4.08 2.02
CA GLY A 84 -11.87 4.29 1.46
C GLY A 84 -12.70 3.01 1.25
N GLY A 85 -12.11 1.83 1.43
CA GLY A 85 -12.75 0.54 1.19
C GLY A 85 -13.58 0.00 2.35
N SER A 86 -13.99 -1.26 2.21
CA SER A 86 -14.75 -1.99 3.22
C SER A 86 -14.47 -3.48 3.14
N LYS A 87 -15.10 -4.28 4.01
CA LYS A 87 -15.02 -5.75 4.00
C LYS A 87 -15.31 -6.39 2.64
N THR A 88 -16.10 -5.73 1.79
CA THR A 88 -16.50 -6.26 0.48
C THR A 88 -15.41 -6.16 -0.59
N ALA A 89 -14.30 -5.47 -0.33
CA ALA A 89 -13.23 -5.28 -1.31
C ALA A 89 -12.67 -6.58 -1.91
N PHE A 90 -12.67 -7.65 -1.11
CA PHE A 90 -12.19 -8.98 -1.52
C PHE A 90 -13.27 -10.07 -1.35
N GLU A 91 -14.52 -9.68 -1.26
CA GLU A 91 -15.66 -10.60 -1.30
C GLU A 91 -16.15 -10.74 -2.74
N SER A 92 -16.37 -11.96 -3.15
CA SER A 92 -16.83 -12.30 -4.49
C SER A 92 -17.87 -13.40 -4.43
N SER A 93 -18.64 -13.54 -5.51
CA SER A 93 -19.54 -14.66 -5.75
C SER A 93 -18.86 -15.83 -6.49
N SER A 94 -17.59 -15.69 -6.87
CA SER A 94 -16.83 -16.74 -7.55
C SER A 94 -15.33 -16.62 -7.31
N PRO A 95 -14.53 -17.67 -7.51
CA PRO A 95 -13.07 -17.57 -7.45
C PRO A 95 -12.49 -16.65 -8.54
N ALA A 96 -13.21 -16.45 -9.66
CA ALA A 96 -12.77 -15.54 -10.72
C ALA A 96 -12.79 -14.05 -10.31
N GLY A 97 -13.47 -13.70 -9.21
CA GLY A 97 -13.56 -12.30 -8.77
C GLY A 97 -14.31 -11.42 -9.77
N ASP A 98 -14.26 -10.11 -9.52
CA ASP A 98 -14.90 -9.09 -10.37
C ASP A 98 -13.90 -8.40 -11.33
N GLY A 99 -12.62 -8.79 -11.28
CA GLY A 99 -11.55 -8.25 -12.11
C GLY A 99 -10.23 -9.00 -11.92
N ASN A 100 -9.19 -8.59 -12.65
CA ASN A 100 -7.89 -9.24 -12.64
C ASN A 100 -7.25 -9.26 -11.25
N GLU A 101 -7.34 -8.15 -10.52
CA GLU A 101 -6.78 -7.97 -9.19
C GLU A 101 -7.34 -8.97 -8.17
N THR A 102 -8.64 -9.31 -8.30
CA THR A 102 -9.36 -10.24 -7.42
C THR A 102 -9.47 -11.66 -7.97
N PHE A 103 -8.98 -11.90 -9.20
CA PHE A 103 -8.98 -13.24 -9.80
C PHE A 103 -8.07 -14.18 -9.00
N ASP A 104 -8.62 -15.28 -8.49
CA ASP A 104 -7.94 -16.22 -7.57
C ASP A 104 -7.32 -15.51 -6.34
N TYR A 105 -7.85 -14.32 -5.99
CA TYR A 105 -7.47 -13.53 -4.83
C TYR A 105 -8.72 -12.93 -4.17
N ASN A 106 -9.57 -13.79 -3.60
CA ASN A 106 -10.81 -13.40 -2.93
C ASN A 106 -11.23 -14.46 -1.89
N ASN A 107 -12.25 -14.15 -1.12
CA ASN A 107 -12.77 -15.00 -0.06
C ASN A 107 -13.24 -16.39 -0.57
N VAL A 108 -13.91 -16.44 -1.73
CA VAL A 108 -14.41 -17.69 -2.31
C VAL A 108 -13.26 -18.60 -2.73
N TYR A 109 -12.28 -18.03 -3.44
CA TYR A 109 -11.11 -18.78 -3.88
C TYR A 109 -10.37 -19.43 -2.71
N TYR A 110 -10.00 -18.64 -1.70
CA TYR A 110 -9.25 -19.18 -0.57
C TYR A 110 -10.07 -20.16 0.27
N ALA A 111 -11.38 -19.93 0.45
CA ALA A 111 -12.22 -20.85 1.19
C ALA A 111 -12.41 -22.18 0.46
N GLN A 112 -12.53 -22.20 -0.87
CA GLN A 112 -12.55 -23.43 -1.67
C GLN A 112 -11.23 -24.21 -1.56
N HIS A 113 -10.11 -23.52 -1.27
CA HIS A 113 -8.79 -24.11 -1.08
C HIS A 113 -8.47 -24.50 0.37
N GLY A 114 -9.47 -24.44 1.27
CA GLY A 114 -9.37 -24.99 2.64
C GLY A 114 -9.04 -23.97 3.73
N PHE A 115 -8.98 -22.68 3.41
CA PHE A 115 -8.75 -21.61 4.38
C PHE A 115 -10.09 -21.08 4.93
N ALA A 116 -10.13 -20.69 6.19
CA ALA A 116 -11.12 -19.71 6.62
C ALA A 116 -10.63 -18.31 6.16
N VAL A 117 -11.55 -17.46 5.74
CA VAL A 117 -11.21 -16.09 5.31
C VAL A 117 -11.98 -15.11 6.18
N LEU A 118 -11.26 -14.14 6.76
CA LEU A 118 -11.82 -13.01 7.48
C LEU A 118 -11.71 -11.76 6.60
N ASN A 119 -12.87 -11.16 6.28
CA ASN A 119 -12.98 -9.83 5.67
C ASN A 119 -13.66 -8.92 6.70
N TYR A 120 -13.13 -7.74 6.94
CA TYR A 120 -13.77 -6.78 7.84
C TYR A 120 -13.49 -5.35 7.36
N SER A 121 -14.41 -4.44 7.67
CA SER A 121 -14.17 -3.01 7.51
C SER A 121 -13.36 -2.53 8.70
N ALA A 122 -12.21 -1.89 8.45
CA ALA A 122 -11.40 -1.29 9.50
C ALA A 122 -12.21 -0.21 10.25
N ARG A 123 -11.86 0.05 11.52
CA ARG A 123 -12.51 1.10 12.31
C ARG A 123 -12.52 2.43 11.56
N GLY A 124 -13.59 3.18 11.67
CA GLY A 124 -13.79 4.44 10.96
C GLY A 124 -14.18 4.28 9.48
N TRP A 125 -14.30 3.05 8.96
CA TRP A 125 -14.72 2.79 7.58
C TRP A 125 -16.02 2.00 7.47
N GLY A 126 -16.77 2.26 6.41
CA GLY A 126 -18.01 1.55 6.12
C GLY A 126 -18.92 1.45 7.36
N ARG A 127 -19.41 0.24 7.65
CA ARG A 127 -20.28 0.00 8.80
C ARG A 127 -19.52 -0.17 10.13
N SER A 128 -18.18 -0.14 10.12
CA SER A 128 -17.34 -0.07 11.31
C SER A 128 -17.17 1.39 11.78
N CYS A 129 -18.27 2.09 12.03
CA CYS A 129 -18.37 3.48 12.44
C CYS A 129 -18.10 4.53 11.33
N GLY A 130 -17.77 4.13 10.11
CA GLY A 130 -17.46 5.07 9.02
C GLY A 130 -18.68 5.73 8.41
N SER A 131 -19.73 4.97 8.09
CA SER A 131 -20.94 5.51 7.49
C SER A 131 -21.73 6.39 8.48
N GLN A 132 -22.45 7.36 7.95
CA GLN A 132 -23.24 8.28 8.78
C GLN A 132 -24.25 7.53 9.67
N GLU A 133 -24.84 6.45 9.18
CA GLU A 133 -25.75 5.60 9.93
C GLU A 133 -25.02 4.89 11.08
N SER A 134 -23.87 4.26 10.79
CA SER A 134 -23.16 3.44 11.76
C SER A 134 -22.47 4.24 12.86
N ARG A 135 -21.99 5.46 12.57
CA ARG A 135 -21.21 6.27 13.55
C ARG A 135 -22.03 6.80 14.71
N THR A 136 -23.36 6.84 14.58
CA THR A 136 -24.27 7.27 15.67
C THR A 136 -24.61 6.14 16.64
N GLU A 137 -24.23 4.91 16.33
CA GLU A 137 -24.52 3.73 17.15
C GLU A 137 -23.62 3.67 18.41
N PRO A 138 -24.09 3.01 19.47
CA PRO A 138 -23.28 2.76 20.65
C PRO A 138 -21.94 2.10 20.32
N GLY A 139 -20.86 2.55 20.96
CA GLY A 139 -19.49 2.06 20.73
C GLY A 139 -18.72 2.81 19.63
N CYS A 140 -19.38 3.64 18.82
CA CYS A 140 -18.72 4.40 17.75
C CYS A 140 -18.20 5.79 18.18
N LYS A 141 -18.31 6.16 19.48
CA LYS A 141 -17.86 7.48 19.95
C LYS A 141 -16.39 7.76 19.59
N GLU A 142 -15.54 6.74 19.70
CA GLU A 142 -14.11 6.78 19.39
C GLU A 142 -13.75 5.79 18.28
N GLY A 143 -14.74 5.40 17.47
CA GLY A 143 -14.58 4.47 16.37
C GLY A 143 -14.08 5.14 15.08
N TRP A 144 -13.21 6.11 15.17
CA TRP A 144 -12.62 6.83 14.05
C TRP A 144 -11.38 6.15 13.47
N ILE A 145 -10.98 6.61 12.29
CA ILE A 145 -9.77 6.18 11.59
C ILE A 145 -8.55 6.66 12.38
N ARG A 146 -7.61 5.76 12.64
CA ARG A 146 -6.31 6.07 13.24
C ARG A 146 -5.12 5.76 12.34
N LEU A 147 -5.35 5.69 11.03
CA LEU A 147 -4.32 5.56 9.99
C LEU A 147 -3.40 4.32 10.17
N ALA A 148 -4.02 3.14 10.33
CA ALA A 148 -3.30 1.87 10.52
C ALA A 148 -2.41 1.84 11.78
N ASP A 149 -2.90 2.37 12.89
CA ASP A 149 -2.17 2.38 14.17
C ASP A 149 -2.03 0.94 14.72
N GLU A 150 -0.81 0.53 15.03
CA GLU A 150 -0.52 -0.78 15.62
C GLU A 150 -1.28 -1.03 16.94
N ARG A 151 -1.60 0.02 17.70
CA ARG A 151 -2.32 -0.03 18.97
C ARG A 151 -3.82 -0.24 18.80
N TYR A 152 -4.35 0.03 17.58
CA TYR A 152 -5.79 0.03 17.30
C TYR A 152 -6.15 -0.84 16.09
N GLU A 153 -5.90 -0.44 14.84
CA GLU A 153 -6.32 -1.21 13.65
C GLU A 153 -5.65 -2.58 13.56
N ALA A 154 -4.34 -2.66 13.79
CA ALA A 154 -3.65 -3.95 13.81
C ALA A 154 -4.15 -4.82 14.97
N ARG A 155 -4.45 -4.21 16.10
CA ARG A 155 -5.00 -4.89 17.28
C ARG A 155 -6.45 -5.34 17.08
N ASP A 156 -7.25 -4.61 16.29
CA ASP A 156 -8.58 -5.06 15.85
C ASP A 156 -8.50 -6.40 15.12
N THR A 157 -7.60 -6.47 14.13
CA THR A 157 -7.34 -7.72 13.40
C THR A 157 -6.98 -8.85 14.35
N GLN A 158 -6.04 -8.59 15.27
CA GLN A 158 -5.57 -9.58 16.23
C GLN A 158 -6.67 -10.01 17.20
N TYR A 159 -7.54 -9.11 17.61
CA TYR A 159 -8.64 -9.41 18.51
C TYR A 159 -9.73 -10.25 17.85
N LEU A 160 -10.16 -9.89 16.63
CA LEU A 160 -11.11 -10.66 15.84
C LEU A 160 -10.62 -12.10 15.62
N LEU A 161 -9.34 -12.26 15.24
CA LEU A 161 -8.72 -13.58 15.09
C LEU A 161 -8.67 -14.35 16.41
N GLY A 162 -8.46 -13.66 17.52
CA GLY A 162 -8.47 -14.24 18.86
C GLY A 162 -9.84 -14.82 19.22
N LEU A 163 -10.93 -14.08 18.97
CA LEU A 163 -12.30 -14.54 19.16
C LEU A 163 -12.59 -15.80 18.32
N LEU A 164 -12.26 -15.76 17.02
CA LEU A 164 -12.43 -16.89 16.13
C LEU A 164 -11.59 -18.12 16.54
N ALA A 165 -10.41 -17.89 17.11
CA ALA A 165 -9.59 -18.98 17.65
C ALA A 165 -10.26 -19.63 18.87
N ASP A 166 -10.91 -18.83 19.74
CA ASP A 166 -11.63 -19.32 20.91
C ASP A 166 -12.88 -20.11 20.51
N GLU A 167 -13.53 -19.72 19.43
CA GLU A 167 -14.62 -20.46 18.77
C GLU A 167 -14.16 -21.73 18.02
N LYS A 168 -12.85 -21.99 17.95
CA LYS A 168 -12.25 -23.11 17.20
C LYS A 168 -12.43 -23.00 15.67
N ILE A 169 -12.60 -21.82 15.16
CA ILE A 169 -12.64 -21.54 13.71
C ILE A 169 -11.23 -21.35 13.17
N VAL A 170 -10.42 -20.50 13.83
CA VAL A 170 -9.05 -20.16 13.44
C VAL A 170 -8.05 -21.07 14.13
N LYS A 171 -7.09 -21.60 13.35
CA LYS A 171 -5.91 -22.30 13.87
C LYS A 171 -4.87 -21.28 14.34
N PRO A 172 -4.61 -21.14 15.65
CA PRO A 172 -3.88 -20.01 16.24
C PRO A 172 -2.47 -19.73 15.69
N LYS A 173 -1.83 -20.74 15.08
CA LYS A 173 -0.47 -20.65 14.52
C LYS A 173 -0.42 -20.99 13.02
N ALA A 174 -1.51 -20.74 12.31
CA ALA A 174 -1.61 -20.88 10.87
C ALA A 174 -2.44 -19.71 10.30
N ILE A 175 -1.98 -18.49 10.56
CA ILE A 175 -2.64 -17.25 10.19
C ILE A 175 -1.79 -16.54 9.14
N GLY A 176 -2.41 -16.22 8.01
CA GLY A 176 -1.89 -15.37 6.95
C GLY A 176 -2.61 -14.03 6.93
N VAL A 177 -1.92 -12.99 6.55
CA VAL A 177 -2.49 -11.65 6.36
C VAL A 177 -2.14 -11.13 4.98
N THR A 178 -3.07 -10.44 4.35
CA THR A 178 -2.89 -9.80 3.05
C THR A 178 -3.83 -8.63 2.93
N GLY A 179 -3.53 -7.73 2.02
CA GLY A 179 -4.34 -6.56 1.70
C GLY A 179 -3.61 -5.67 0.73
N ILE A 180 -4.32 -4.69 0.18
CA ILE A 180 -3.81 -3.75 -0.80
C ILE A 180 -3.72 -2.37 -0.16
N SER A 181 -2.65 -1.60 -0.47
CA SER A 181 -2.52 -0.20 -0.05
C SER A 181 -2.59 -0.08 1.49
N TYR A 182 -3.65 0.51 2.03
CA TYR A 182 -3.92 0.58 3.47
C TYR A 182 -3.83 -0.79 4.16
N GLY A 183 -4.46 -1.81 3.56
CA GLY A 183 -4.35 -3.19 4.03
C GLY A 183 -2.97 -3.81 3.79
N GLY A 184 -2.23 -3.32 2.80
CA GLY A 184 -0.84 -3.71 2.51
C GLY A 184 0.11 -3.27 3.63
N GLY A 185 0.01 -2.00 4.07
CA GLY A 185 0.76 -1.47 5.21
C GLY A 185 0.46 -2.24 6.49
N GLN A 186 -0.83 -2.42 6.83
CA GLN A 186 -1.26 -3.21 7.98
C GLN A 186 -0.74 -4.67 7.92
N SER A 187 -0.60 -5.24 6.71
CA SER A 187 -0.02 -6.58 6.56
C SER A 187 1.45 -6.63 6.95
N ILE A 188 2.22 -5.56 6.69
CA ILE A 188 3.60 -5.41 7.16
C ILE A 188 3.65 -5.25 8.69
N GLU A 189 2.81 -4.38 9.26
CA GLU A 189 2.71 -4.18 10.71
C GLU A 189 2.43 -5.50 11.44
N LEU A 190 1.42 -6.24 11.00
CA LEU A 190 1.07 -7.54 11.55
C LEU A 190 2.20 -8.56 11.39
N ALA A 191 2.98 -8.51 10.31
CA ALA A 191 4.14 -9.37 10.12
C ALA A 191 5.27 -9.05 11.11
N TYR A 192 5.50 -7.78 11.44
CA TYR A 192 6.50 -7.35 12.43
C TYR A 192 6.03 -7.57 13.86
N LEU A 193 4.76 -7.32 14.17
CA LEU A 193 4.15 -7.68 15.44
C LEU A 193 4.19 -9.19 15.68
N LYS A 194 3.89 -9.99 14.65
CA LYS A 194 3.99 -11.45 14.62
C LYS A 194 3.20 -12.18 15.70
N ASN A 195 3.73 -12.27 16.92
CA ASN A 195 3.12 -12.94 18.06
C ASN A 195 2.99 -12.00 19.29
N ARG A 196 3.01 -10.71 19.04
CA ARG A 196 2.86 -9.64 20.04
C ARG A 196 1.67 -8.76 19.67
N ILE A 197 1.12 -8.09 20.63
CA ILE A 197 0.21 -6.94 20.48
C ILE A 197 0.95 -5.69 20.96
N ARG A 198 0.57 -4.54 20.41
CA ARG A 198 1.01 -3.24 20.93
C ARG A 198 -0.11 -2.63 21.75
N LEU A 199 0.23 -2.19 22.96
CA LEU A 199 -0.72 -1.56 23.89
C LEU A 199 -0.82 -0.05 23.64
N PRO A 200 -1.86 0.64 24.13
CA PRO A 200 -2.00 2.09 23.97
C PRO A 200 -0.83 2.91 24.51
N ASP A 201 -0.13 2.42 25.54
CA ASP A 201 1.08 3.04 26.08
C ASP A 201 2.35 2.75 25.26
N GLY A 202 2.23 2.01 24.16
CA GLY A 202 3.33 1.64 23.26
C GLY A 202 4.08 0.37 23.66
N GLU A 203 3.79 -0.23 24.80
CA GLU A 203 4.44 -1.46 25.26
C GLU A 203 3.96 -2.68 24.46
N PHE A 204 4.80 -3.73 24.47
CA PHE A 204 4.49 -4.98 23.78
C PHE A 204 4.15 -6.10 24.73
N GLU A 205 3.06 -6.81 24.46
CA GLU A 205 2.69 -8.04 25.15
C GLU A 205 2.61 -9.24 24.20
N PRO A 206 2.78 -10.48 24.70
CA PRO A 206 2.51 -11.67 23.91
C PRO A 206 1.07 -11.70 23.42
N TRP A 207 0.87 -11.88 22.11
CA TRP A 207 -0.46 -12.00 21.54
C TRP A 207 -1.15 -13.28 21.99
N LYS A 208 -2.23 -13.11 22.73
CA LYS A 208 -3.12 -14.20 23.18
C LYS A 208 -4.55 -13.90 22.78
N SER A 209 -5.32 -14.94 22.49
CA SER A 209 -6.78 -14.82 22.37
C SER A 209 -7.38 -14.42 23.74
N PRO A 210 -8.63 -13.93 23.79
CA PRO A 210 -9.32 -13.65 25.05
C PRO A 210 -9.34 -14.86 26.02
N ALA A 211 -9.42 -16.10 25.52
CA ALA A 211 -9.32 -17.31 26.35
C ALA A 211 -7.86 -17.78 26.61
N GLY A 212 -6.85 -16.98 26.24
CA GLY A 212 -5.44 -17.23 26.57
C GLY A 212 -4.66 -18.12 25.60
N LYS A 213 -5.18 -18.42 24.39
CA LYS A 213 -4.44 -19.17 23.38
C LYS A 213 -3.34 -18.31 22.76
N SER A 214 -2.12 -18.83 22.68
CA SER A 214 -1.02 -18.12 21.99
C SER A 214 -1.26 -18.07 20.50
N MET A 215 -1.22 -16.88 19.93
CA MET A 215 -1.49 -16.56 18.54
C MET A 215 -0.20 -16.18 17.79
N GLU A 216 -0.16 -16.37 16.46
CA GLU A 216 1.02 -16.00 15.65
C GLU A 216 0.65 -15.80 14.17
N ILE A 217 1.11 -14.70 13.57
CA ILE A 217 1.13 -14.51 12.11
C ILE A 217 2.26 -15.38 11.53
N ARG A 218 1.96 -16.18 10.52
CA ARG A 218 2.90 -17.12 9.89
C ARG A 218 3.27 -16.77 8.46
N ALA A 219 2.52 -15.88 7.82
CA ALA A 219 2.76 -15.42 6.47
C ALA A 219 2.10 -14.06 6.26
N ALA A 220 2.74 -13.17 5.49
CA ALA A 220 2.13 -11.95 5.01
C ALA A 220 2.37 -11.79 3.49
N PHE A 221 1.32 -11.40 2.76
CA PHE A 221 1.37 -11.04 1.35
C PHE A 221 0.88 -9.60 1.19
N PRO A 222 1.69 -8.61 1.63
CA PRO A 222 1.35 -7.21 1.45
C PRO A 222 1.44 -6.83 -0.03
N ARG A 223 0.41 -6.15 -0.54
CA ARG A 223 0.31 -5.66 -1.92
C ARG A 223 0.28 -4.14 -1.89
N TRP A 224 1.16 -3.51 -2.69
CA TRP A 224 1.35 -2.05 -2.78
C TRP A 224 1.49 -1.37 -1.40
N PRO A 225 2.37 -1.90 -0.54
CA PRO A 225 2.46 -1.47 0.85
C PRO A 225 3.41 -0.28 1.00
N TRP A 226 3.25 0.45 2.11
CA TRP A 226 4.33 1.25 2.66
C TRP A 226 5.15 0.44 3.68
N SER A 227 6.39 0.84 3.89
CA SER A 227 7.26 0.34 4.96
C SER A 227 7.41 1.37 6.07
N ASP A 228 7.64 2.60 5.69
CA ASP A 228 7.74 3.80 6.52
C ASP A 228 6.73 4.81 5.97
N LEU A 229 5.69 5.11 6.74
CA LEU A 229 4.59 5.95 6.25
C LEU A 229 5.01 7.43 6.14
N VAL A 230 5.95 7.89 6.98
CA VAL A 230 6.47 9.25 6.87
C VAL A 230 7.25 9.42 5.57
N ASP A 231 8.22 8.52 5.32
CA ASP A 231 9.00 8.55 4.07
C ASP A 231 8.12 8.29 2.82
N ALA A 232 7.06 7.48 2.95
CA ALA A 232 6.15 7.24 1.83
C ALA A 232 5.34 8.49 1.44
N LEU A 233 4.93 9.31 2.41
CA LEU A 233 4.10 10.50 2.18
C LEU A 233 4.94 11.80 2.07
N GLU A 234 6.11 11.84 2.67
CA GLU A 234 7.07 12.95 2.64
C GLU A 234 8.49 12.42 2.34
N PRO A 235 8.72 11.85 1.13
CA PRO A 235 10.01 11.25 0.78
C PRO A 235 11.14 12.27 0.78
N ASN A 236 12.29 11.88 1.34
CA ASN A 236 13.49 12.72 1.37
C ASN A 236 14.53 12.37 0.30
N GLY A 237 14.42 11.19 -0.33
CA GLY A 237 15.34 10.72 -1.36
C GLY A 237 16.70 10.24 -0.85
N HIS A 238 16.87 10.04 0.46
CA HIS A 238 18.15 9.63 1.04
C HIS A 238 18.32 8.11 1.14
N PHE A 239 17.26 7.32 0.90
CA PHE A 239 17.34 5.85 0.86
C PHE A 239 17.92 5.37 -0.47
N LEU A 240 18.84 4.39 -0.40
CA LEU A 240 19.36 3.67 -1.56
C LEU A 240 18.98 2.18 -1.49
N ASP A 241 18.60 1.61 -2.61
CA ASP A 241 18.09 0.23 -2.73
C ASP A 241 19.06 -0.87 -2.28
N SER A 242 20.36 -0.54 -2.21
CA SER A 242 21.43 -1.43 -1.74
C SER A 242 21.64 -1.38 -0.23
N GLU A 243 20.95 -0.49 0.48
CA GLU A 243 21.17 -0.23 1.90
C GLU A 243 20.13 -0.89 2.79
N VAL A 244 20.51 -1.13 4.03
CA VAL A 244 19.61 -1.43 5.13
C VAL A 244 19.54 -0.16 5.96
N ALA A 245 18.50 0.64 5.74
CA ALA A 245 18.32 1.87 6.50
C ALA A 245 18.11 1.53 7.99
N PRO A 246 18.85 2.20 8.91
CA PRO A 246 18.59 2.03 10.34
C PRO A 246 17.15 2.45 10.68
N PRO A 247 16.45 1.70 11.52
CA PRO A 247 15.15 2.13 12.03
C PRO A 247 15.24 3.51 12.70
N GLY A 248 14.24 4.38 12.48
CA GLY A 248 14.19 5.72 13.05
C GLY A 248 15.01 6.79 12.33
N GLN A 249 15.66 6.44 11.21
CA GLN A 249 16.44 7.40 10.40
C GLN A 249 15.93 7.53 8.96
N SER A 250 15.00 6.69 8.55
CA SER A 250 14.50 6.66 7.17
C SER A 250 13.77 7.93 6.76
N TYR A 251 13.13 8.62 7.68
CA TYR A 251 12.39 9.86 7.42
C TYR A 251 13.16 11.14 7.79
N GLU A 252 14.42 11.06 8.23
CA GLU A 252 15.23 12.23 8.55
C GLU A 252 16.22 12.56 7.42
N PRO A 253 16.25 13.83 6.94
CA PRO A 253 15.33 14.91 7.26
C PRO A 253 13.92 14.65 6.72
N ILE A 254 12.88 15.24 7.34
CA ILE A 254 11.52 15.21 6.78
C ILE A 254 11.58 15.72 5.33
N GLY A 255 11.01 14.94 4.44
CA GLY A 255 11.13 15.14 3.00
C GLY A 255 10.16 16.18 2.42
N VAL A 256 9.70 15.90 1.23
CA VAL A 256 8.77 16.75 0.47
C VAL A 256 7.47 15.99 0.28
N ALA A 257 6.37 16.56 0.74
CA ALA A 257 5.07 15.88 0.69
C ALA A 257 4.65 15.53 -0.74
N ILE A 258 4.12 14.32 -0.92
CA ILE A 258 3.39 13.92 -2.13
C ILE A 258 2.00 14.57 -2.05
N GLN A 259 1.97 15.88 -2.36
CA GLN A 259 0.87 16.79 -2.00
C GLN A 259 -0.48 16.37 -2.58
N SER A 260 -0.52 15.94 -3.84
CA SER A 260 -1.78 15.55 -4.47
C SER A 260 -2.40 14.32 -3.80
N TYR A 261 -1.59 13.31 -3.48
CA TYR A 261 -2.05 12.14 -2.74
C TYR A 261 -2.46 12.46 -1.31
N VAL A 262 -1.63 13.20 -0.57
CA VAL A 262 -1.96 13.57 0.82
C VAL A 262 -3.28 14.33 0.87
N SER A 263 -3.50 15.27 -0.06
CA SER A 263 -4.75 16.02 -0.14
C SER A 263 -5.94 15.16 -0.57
N GLY A 264 -5.76 14.29 -1.57
CA GLY A 264 -6.80 13.39 -2.06
C GLY A 264 -7.23 12.36 -1.01
N LEU A 265 -6.26 11.71 -0.36
CA LEU A 265 -6.54 10.72 0.69
C LEU A 265 -7.22 11.35 1.92
N PHE A 266 -6.80 12.54 2.33
CA PHE A 266 -7.46 13.24 3.43
C PHE A 266 -8.91 13.62 3.07
N ALA A 267 -9.14 14.14 1.85
CA ALA A 267 -10.49 14.46 1.36
C ALA A 267 -11.39 13.22 1.28
N GLU A 268 -10.85 12.08 0.82
CA GLU A 268 -11.56 10.80 0.79
C GLU A 268 -11.92 10.32 2.20
N GLY A 269 -10.95 10.40 3.14
CA GLY A 269 -11.19 10.04 4.54
C GLY A 269 -12.28 10.90 5.21
N GLN A 270 -12.37 12.18 4.85
CA GLN A 270 -13.45 13.06 5.31
C GLN A 270 -14.81 12.73 4.67
N ALA A 271 -14.82 12.33 3.40
CA ALA A 271 -16.06 12.09 2.64
C ALA A 271 -16.69 10.74 2.99
N SER A 272 -15.90 9.68 3.07
CA SER A 272 -16.36 8.29 3.19
C SER A 272 -16.01 7.61 4.50
N GLY A 273 -15.11 8.18 5.30
CA GLY A 273 -14.69 7.65 6.60
C GLY A 273 -15.14 8.52 7.78
N PHE A 274 -14.73 8.12 8.96
CA PHE A 274 -14.92 8.86 10.20
C PHE A 274 -13.56 9.28 10.78
N ILE A 275 -13.10 10.48 10.39
CA ILE A 275 -11.94 11.13 11.00
C ILE A 275 -12.37 11.77 12.32
N ALA A 276 -11.56 11.67 13.35
CA ALA A 276 -11.80 12.32 14.64
C ALA A 276 -11.99 13.84 14.49
N PRO A 277 -12.90 14.48 15.21
CA PRO A 277 -12.93 15.92 15.29
C PRO A 277 -11.58 16.50 15.73
N PRO A 278 -11.15 17.67 15.25
CA PRO A 278 -9.86 18.25 15.59
C PRO A 278 -9.61 18.31 17.10
N GLY A 279 -8.50 17.73 17.57
CA GLY A 279 -8.09 17.70 18.96
C GLY A 279 -8.76 16.64 19.85
N GLU A 280 -9.69 15.84 19.31
CA GLU A 280 -10.37 14.78 20.09
C GLU A 280 -9.55 13.47 20.13
N ASP A 281 -8.68 13.22 19.14
CA ASP A 281 -7.76 12.08 19.15
C ASP A 281 -6.29 12.55 19.20
N PRO A 282 -5.69 12.68 20.38
CA PRO A 282 -4.30 13.12 20.48
C PRO A 282 -3.29 12.08 19.96
N GLU A 283 -3.72 10.84 19.74
CA GLU A 283 -2.87 9.75 19.27
C GLU A 283 -2.85 9.64 17.73
N ALA A 284 -3.88 10.22 17.05
CA ALA A 284 -3.95 10.26 15.58
C ALA A 284 -4.83 11.44 15.12
N ASP A 285 -4.45 12.67 15.47
CA ASP A 285 -5.15 13.88 14.98
C ASP A 285 -4.84 14.13 13.49
N LEU A 286 -5.51 13.37 12.62
CA LEU A 286 -5.30 13.44 11.17
C LEU A 286 -5.56 14.82 10.60
N THR A 287 -6.45 15.61 11.20
CA THR A 287 -6.71 16.99 10.77
C THR A 287 -5.53 17.91 11.07
N LYS A 288 -4.94 17.77 12.24
CA LYS A 288 -3.73 18.50 12.64
C LYS A 288 -2.53 18.06 11.78
N TRP A 289 -2.37 16.75 11.57
CA TRP A 289 -1.29 16.21 10.75
C TRP A 289 -1.36 16.69 9.31
N PHE A 290 -2.54 16.65 8.70
CA PHE A 290 -2.76 17.18 7.36
C PHE A 290 -2.45 18.67 7.25
N ALA A 291 -2.91 19.48 8.22
CA ALA A 291 -2.62 20.92 8.26
C ALA A 291 -1.10 21.18 8.35
N ARG A 292 -0.39 20.34 9.12
CA ARG A 292 1.05 20.44 9.27
C ARG A 292 1.81 20.07 7.99
N VAL A 293 1.46 18.97 7.34
CA VAL A 293 2.06 18.57 6.06
C VAL A 293 1.84 19.65 5.00
N ASN A 294 0.65 20.22 4.93
CA ASN A 294 0.34 21.34 4.02
C ASN A 294 1.13 22.62 4.31
N ALA A 295 1.48 22.89 5.55
CA ALA A 295 2.26 24.08 5.91
C ALA A 295 3.68 24.04 5.32
N GLY A 296 4.29 22.86 5.18
CA GLY A 296 5.64 22.69 4.66
C GLY A 296 6.72 23.33 5.54
N GLU A 297 7.67 23.97 4.90
CA GLU A 297 8.81 24.60 5.59
C GLU A 297 8.46 25.93 6.27
N PRO A 298 9.19 26.31 7.33
CA PRO A 298 10.24 25.52 7.96
C PRO A 298 9.67 24.31 8.72
N VAL A 299 10.43 23.21 8.76
CA VAL A 299 10.11 22.08 9.63
C VAL A 299 10.21 22.55 11.07
N THR A 300 9.15 22.35 11.85
CA THR A 300 9.07 22.78 13.26
C THR A 300 9.22 21.57 14.18
N ALA A 301 9.54 21.80 15.45
CA ALA A 301 9.57 20.73 16.46
C ALA A 301 8.23 19.96 16.54
N GLU A 302 7.09 20.63 16.32
CA GLU A 302 5.79 19.96 16.22
C GLU A 302 5.70 19.03 15.00
N ALA A 303 6.32 19.41 13.87
CA ALA A 303 6.36 18.55 12.70
C ALA A 303 7.19 17.29 12.95
N GLU A 304 8.33 17.45 13.62
CA GLU A 304 9.19 16.33 14.03
C GLU A 304 8.46 15.40 15.00
N GLU A 305 7.74 15.96 15.98
CA GLU A 305 6.93 15.17 16.92
C GLU A 305 5.83 14.37 16.22
N ILE A 306 5.13 14.97 15.24
CA ILE A 306 4.12 14.27 14.43
C ILE A 306 4.77 13.16 13.59
N ALA A 307 5.91 13.43 12.94
CA ALA A 307 6.63 12.43 12.16
C ALA A 307 7.09 11.26 13.06
N HIS A 308 7.61 11.54 14.25
CA HIS A 308 7.95 10.51 15.24
C HIS A 308 6.73 9.66 15.64
N GLN A 309 5.59 10.30 15.90
CA GLN A 309 4.37 9.60 16.26
C GLN A 309 3.88 8.68 15.14
N ILE A 310 3.88 9.17 13.89
CA ILE A 310 3.54 8.35 12.71
C ILE A 310 4.54 7.20 12.56
N TYR A 311 5.84 7.49 12.67
CA TYR A 311 6.89 6.48 12.55
C TYR A 311 6.76 5.40 13.62
N ASP A 312 6.46 5.78 14.86
CA ASP A 312 6.42 4.84 15.98
C ASP A 312 5.22 3.89 15.92
N PHE A 313 4.09 4.30 15.36
CA PHE A 313 2.84 3.56 15.52
C PHE A 313 2.10 3.18 14.22
N HIS A 314 2.47 3.75 13.08
CA HIS A 314 1.70 3.60 11.83
C HIS A 314 2.49 2.92 10.70
N GLN A 315 3.39 2.04 11.06
CA GLN A 315 4.19 1.29 10.10
C GLN A 315 4.91 0.11 10.77
N GLY A 316 5.22 -0.95 10.01
CA GLY A 316 5.88 -2.13 10.57
C GLY A 316 7.40 -2.04 10.58
N TYR A 317 7.99 -1.26 9.66
CA TYR A 317 9.43 -1.11 9.56
C TYR A 317 9.98 -0.38 10.79
N GLY A 318 10.93 -0.99 11.48
CA GLY A 318 11.48 -0.41 12.70
C GLY A 318 10.71 -0.73 13.97
N THR A 319 9.57 -1.42 13.92
CA THR A 319 8.91 -1.96 15.12
C THR A 319 9.94 -2.71 15.97
N PRO A 320 10.19 -2.31 17.23
CA PRO A 320 11.23 -2.88 18.07
C PRO A 320 11.14 -4.40 18.14
N GLY A 321 12.27 -5.06 17.85
CA GLY A 321 12.30 -6.44 17.43
C GLY A 321 12.15 -7.52 18.47
N SER A 322 11.59 -8.62 18.01
CA SER A 322 11.67 -9.95 18.61
C SER A 322 12.36 -10.94 17.66
N GLY A 323 13.26 -10.44 16.81
CA GLY A 323 13.89 -11.18 15.69
C GLY A 323 13.15 -10.94 14.37
N PRO A 324 13.42 -11.73 13.32
CA PRO A 324 12.88 -11.47 12.01
C PRO A 324 11.35 -11.51 12.00
N PRO A 325 10.70 -10.63 11.19
CA PRO A 325 9.26 -10.62 11.03
C PRO A 325 8.72 -11.96 10.50
N ALA A 326 7.41 -12.11 10.45
CA ALA A 326 6.80 -13.24 9.75
C ALA A 326 7.26 -13.26 8.29
N PRO A 327 7.35 -14.43 7.64
CA PRO A 327 7.68 -14.53 6.22
C PRO A 327 6.80 -13.64 5.34
N MET A 328 7.40 -12.88 4.41
CA MET A 328 6.69 -11.95 3.53
C MET A 328 6.94 -12.25 2.05
N LEU A 329 5.88 -12.21 1.26
CA LEU A 329 5.90 -12.08 -0.19
C LEU A 329 5.42 -10.65 -0.50
N LEU A 330 6.32 -9.79 -0.96
CA LEU A 330 6.09 -8.36 -1.11
C LEU A 330 5.76 -8.04 -2.56
N GLU A 331 4.59 -7.46 -2.82
CA GLU A 331 4.19 -7.01 -4.15
C GLU A 331 4.17 -5.49 -4.21
N SER A 332 4.85 -4.90 -5.21
CA SER A 332 4.83 -3.46 -5.48
C SER A 332 4.73 -3.17 -6.96
N GLY A 333 4.14 -2.03 -7.27
CA GLY A 333 4.05 -1.51 -8.62
C GLY A 333 5.25 -0.66 -9.01
N TRP A 334 5.75 -0.85 -10.24
CA TRP A 334 6.77 0.02 -10.82
C TRP A 334 6.27 1.45 -11.03
N THR A 335 5.00 1.57 -11.37
CA THR A 335 4.34 2.84 -11.70
C THR A 335 3.51 3.39 -10.55
N ASP A 336 3.68 2.81 -9.36
CA ASP A 336 3.05 3.27 -8.13
C ASP A 336 3.75 4.53 -7.60
N ASP A 337 3.11 5.67 -7.77
CA ASP A 337 3.63 6.96 -7.32
C ASP A 337 3.22 7.30 -5.87
N LEU A 338 2.41 6.45 -5.20
CA LEU A 338 2.07 6.62 -3.77
C LEU A 338 3.00 5.79 -2.87
N PHE A 339 3.11 4.48 -3.15
CA PHE A 339 3.97 3.56 -2.43
C PHE A 339 4.93 2.86 -3.41
N PRO A 340 5.97 3.58 -3.83
CA PRO A 340 6.88 3.11 -4.87
C PRO A 340 7.70 1.89 -4.43
N PRO A 341 8.38 1.19 -5.36
CA PRO A 341 9.09 -0.07 -5.12
C PRO A 341 10.06 -0.08 -3.95
N GLU A 342 10.69 1.04 -3.64
CA GLU A 342 11.62 1.19 -2.52
C GLU A 342 10.98 0.92 -1.16
N GLN A 343 9.66 1.07 -1.03
CA GLN A 343 8.95 0.71 0.20
C GLN A 343 9.06 -0.80 0.47
N SER A 344 8.85 -1.63 -0.53
CA SER A 344 9.06 -3.08 -0.40
C SER A 344 10.55 -3.46 -0.31
N LEU A 345 11.44 -2.75 -1.01
CA LEU A 345 12.88 -3.00 -0.96
C LEU A 345 13.47 -2.76 0.43
N ARG A 346 13.01 -1.72 1.14
CA ARG A 346 13.43 -1.43 2.52
C ARG A 346 13.12 -2.60 3.45
N VAL A 347 11.90 -3.11 3.41
CA VAL A 347 11.47 -4.28 4.20
C VAL A 347 12.20 -5.55 3.77
N TYR A 348 12.38 -5.77 2.47
CA TYR A 348 13.12 -6.90 1.93
C TYR A 348 14.57 -6.91 2.44
N ASN A 349 15.27 -5.78 2.36
CA ASN A 349 16.67 -5.67 2.81
C ASN A 349 16.78 -5.92 4.32
N ALA A 350 15.92 -5.27 5.12
CA ALA A 350 15.90 -5.43 6.58
C ALA A 350 15.60 -6.88 7.00
N SER A 351 14.54 -7.47 6.45
CA SER A 351 14.18 -8.86 6.76
C SER A 351 15.30 -9.84 6.42
N ARG A 352 15.99 -9.64 5.30
CA ARG A 352 17.10 -10.50 4.91
C ARG A 352 18.36 -10.30 5.76
N ALA A 353 18.64 -9.07 6.19
CA ALA A 353 19.74 -8.80 7.12
C ALA A 353 19.55 -9.57 8.43
N GLU A 354 18.32 -9.71 8.90
CA GLU A 354 17.94 -10.50 10.07
C GLU A 354 17.76 -12.00 9.79
N LYS A 355 18.14 -12.47 8.60
CA LYS A 355 17.97 -13.87 8.14
C LYS A 355 16.50 -14.31 8.07
N GLY A 356 15.58 -13.37 7.94
CA GLY A 356 14.17 -13.59 7.69
C GLY A 356 13.89 -14.07 6.26
N TYR A 357 12.63 -14.30 5.98
CA TYR A 357 12.16 -14.64 4.64
C TYR A 357 11.44 -13.45 4.03
N ALA A 358 11.95 -12.99 2.87
CA ALA A 358 11.27 -12.04 2.01
C ALA A 358 11.53 -12.40 0.54
N ALA A 359 10.52 -12.26 -0.31
CA ALA A 359 10.62 -12.36 -1.76
C ALA A 359 9.82 -11.20 -2.39
N LEU A 360 10.22 -10.78 -3.59
CA LEU A 360 9.72 -9.58 -4.26
C LEU A 360 8.97 -9.94 -5.55
N LEU A 361 7.85 -9.24 -5.77
CA LEU A 361 7.07 -9.24 -6.99
C LEU A 361 6.92 -7.78 -7.46
N PHE A 362 7.39 -7.47 -8.67
CA PHE A 362 7.30 -6.13 -9.25
C PHE A 362 6.64 -6.14 -10.61
N GLY A 363 5.70 -5.23 -10.84
CA GLY A 363 4.97 -5.15 -12.12
C GLY A 363 4.46 -3.75 -12.42
N ASP A 364 3.86 -3.58 -13.58
CA ASP A 364 3.10 -2.37 -13.94
C ASP A 364 1.73 -2.41 -13.25
N LEU A 365 1.80 -2.17 -11.96
CA LEU A 365 0.71 -2.26 -10.99
C LEU A 365 0.74 -1.02 -10.11
N GLY A 366 -0.25 -0.87 -9.26
CA GLY A 366 -0.26 0.09 -8.18
C GLY A 366 -1.45 1.05 -8.24
N HIS A 367 -1.31 2.19 -7.57
CA HIS A 367 -2.37 3.17 -7.41
C HIS A 367 -2.73 3.85 -8.73
N SER A 368 -2.61 5.17 -8.85
CA SER A 368 -3.23 5.86 -9.97
C SER A 368 -2.54 5.68 -11.33
N ARG A 369 -1.22 5.47 -11.40
CA ARG A 369 -0.49 5.32 -12.68
C ARG A 369 -0.37 3.89 -13.18
N GLY A 370 -0.59 2.88 -12.35
CA GLY A 370 -0.51 1.47 -12.76
C GLY A 370 -1.52 1.12 -13.84
N THR A 371 -1.11 0.35 -14.85
CA THR A 371 -2.04 -0.19 -15.83
C THR A 371 -2.66 -1.52 -15.39
N ASN A 372 -2.19 -2.08 -14.27
CA ASN A 372 -2.68 -3.31 -13.64
C ASN A 372 -2.85 -4.44 -14.66
N LYS A 373 -1.73 -4.84 -15.25
CA LYS A 373 -1.68 -5.79 -16.36
C LYS A 373 -2.19 -7.17 -15.96
N GLN A 374 -3.16 -7.69 -16.69
CA GLN A 374 -3.79 -8.97 -16.38
C GLN A 374 -2.78 -10.12 -16.21
N ASN A 375 -1.80 -10.25 -17.09
CA ASN A 375 -0.81 -11.32 -17.00
C ASN A 375 0.09 -11.22 -15.76
N THR A 376 0.28 -10.01 -15.23
CA THR A 376 1.03 -9.75 -14.00
C THR A 376 0.19 -10.09 -12.78
N ASP A 377 -1.06 -9.59 -12.72
CA ASP A 377 -1.99 -9.88 -11.61
C ASP A 377 -2.20 -11.38 -11.44
N LEU A 378 -2.49 -12.10 -12.54
CA LEU A 378 -2.73 -13.54 -12.49
C LEU A 378 -1.51 -14.32 -11.96
N ASP A 379 -0.31 -14.00 -12.44
CA ASP A 379 0.92 -14.66 -11.98
C ASP A 379 1.21 -14.36 -10.50
N PHE A 380 0.96 -13.13 -10.04
CA PHE A 380 1.21 -12.73 -8.67
C PHE A 380 0.17 -13.31 -7.70
N ASN A 381 -1.09 -13.37 -8.09
CA ASN A 381 -2.15 -14.04 -7.33
C ASN A 381 -1.88 -15.53 -7.15
N GLU A 382 -1.42 -16.24 -8.23
CA GLU A 382 -1.00 -17.64 -8.15
C GLU A 382 0.18 -17.81 -7.17
N LYS A 383 1.18 -16.93 -7.22
CA LYS A 383 2.33 -16.96 -6.30
C LYS A 383 1.91 -16.67 -4.85
N GLY A 384 0.98 -15.75 -4.63
CA GLY A 384 0.40 -15.46 -3.32
C GLY A 384 -0.33 -16.67 -2.74
N ALA A 385 -1.16 -17.33 -3.54
CA ALA A 385 -1.86 -18.55 -3.15
C ALA A 385 -0.89 -19.70 -2.82
N ALA A 386 0.12 -19.92 -3.66
CA ALA A 386 1.17 -20.92 -3.42
C ALA A 386 1.99 -20.60 -2.15
N PHE A 387 2.25 -19.32 -1.88
CA PHE A 387 2.94 -18.88 -0.68
C PHE A 387 2.14 -19.21 0.58
N PHE A 388 0.84 -18.88 0.63
CA PHE A 388 -0.01 -19.23 1.77
C PHE A 388 -0.15 -20.73 1.95
N ALA A 389 -0.40 -21.50 0.89
CA ALA A 389 -0.48 -22.96 0.97
C ALA A 389 0.81 -23.58 1.55
N ALA A 390 1.97 -23.10 1.13
CA ALA A 390 3.26 -23.59 1.63
C ALA A 390 3.52 -23.19 3.09
N ARG A 391 3.12 -21.98 3.52
CA ARG A 391 3.40 -21.45 4.86
C ARG A 391 2.42 -21.85 5.92
N LEU A 392 1.15 -21.97 5.57
CA LEU A 392 0.06 -22.23 6.54
C LEU A 392 -0.34 -23.69 6.59
N GLU A 393 -0.19 -24.43 5.48
CA GLU A 393 -0.63 -25.82 5.36
C GLU A 393 0.50 -26.79 5.04
N HIS A 394 1.72 -26.31 4.82
CA HIS A 394 2.87 -27.12 4.37
C HIS A 394 2.62 -27.87 3.04
N ARG A 395 1.81 -27.29 2.15
CA ARG A 395 1.50 -27.81 0.82
C ARG A 395 2.19 -27.02 -0.28
N GLY A 396 2.69 -27.69 -1.30
CA GLY A 396 3.34 -27.03 -2.44
C GLY A 396 4.67 -26.36 -2.09
N LYS A 397 5.03 -25.33 -2.85
CA LYS A 397 6.29 -24.59 -2.71
C LYS A 397 6.03 -23.09 -2.78
N ALA A 398 6.47 -22.35 -1.79
CA ALA A 398 6.53 -20.90 -1.83
C ALA A 398 7.61 -20.41 -2.81
N PRO A 399 7.51 -19.17 -3.32
CA PRO A 399 8.64 -18.48 -3.95
C PRO A 399 9.90 -18.60 -3.10
N ARG A 400 11.06 -18.67 -3.74
CA ARG A 400 12.32 -18.85 -3.00
C ARG A 400 12.62 -17.62 -2.13
N ASN A 401 13.11 -17.84 -0.91
CA ASN A 401 13.59 -16.73 -0.08
C ASN A 401 14.67 -15.91 -0.81
N GLY A 402 14.45 -14.62 -0.89
CA GLY A 402 15.29 -13.65 -1.59
C GLY A 402 15.00 -13.51 -3.07
N SER A 403 14.16 -14.35 -3.69
CA SER A 403 13.87 -14.26 -5.12
C SER A 403 13.10 -12.98 -5.48
N VAL A 404 13.30 -12.58 -6.73
CA VAL A 404 12.57 -11.48 -7.37
C VAL A 404 11.92 -12.01 -8.63
N THR A 405 10.68 -11.64 -8.85
CA THR A 405 9.95 -11.79 -10.12
C THR A 405 9.51 -10.40 -10.56
N ALA A 406 9.82 -10.00 -11.78
CA ALA A 406 9.51 -8.68 -12.31
C ALA A 406 8.88 -8.76 -13.69
N TYR A 407 7.93 -7.87 -13.96
CA TYR A 407 7.35 -7.59 -15.26
C TYR A 407 7.55 -6.13 -15.60
N THR A 408 7.64 -5.78 -16.89
CA THR A 408 7.85 -4.38 -17.28
C THR A 408 6.54 -3.60 -17.41
N GLN A 409 6.63 -2.29 -17.21
CA GLN A 409 5.68 -1.34 -17.78
C GLN A 409 5.75 -1.47 -19.32
N THR A 410 4.64 -1.80 -19.95
CA THR A 410 4.55 -2.00 -21.38
C THR A 410 3.44 -1.15 -21.97
N CYS A 411 3.75 -0.42 -23.03
CA CYS A 411 2.81 0.47 -23.74
C CYS A 411 2.64 0.05 -25.20
N PRO A 412 1.42 0.18 -25.74
CA PRO A 412 0.21 0.73 -25.09
C PRO A 412 -0.32 -0.14 -23.95
N SER A 413 -1.21 0.41 -23.11
CA SER A 413 -1.75 -0.26 -21.90
C SER A 413 -2.45 -1.59 -22.20
N ALA A 414 -2.98 -1.79 -23.39
CA ALA A 414 -3.61 -3.05 -23.82
C ALA A 414 -2.63 -4.20 -24.05
N GLU A 415 -1.34 -3.92 -24.26
CA GLU A 415 -0.32 -4.95 -24.44
C GLU A 415 0.05 -5.60 -23.11
N PRO A 416 0.28 -6.93 -23.07
CA PRO A 416 0.72 -7.60 -21.85
C PRO A 416 2.10 -7.11 -21.42
N ALA A 417 2.35 -7.13 -20.13
CA ALA A 417 3.68 -6.83 -19.58
C ALA A 417 4.71 -7.85 -20.08
N GLU A 418 5.91 -7.39 -20.44
CA GLU A 418 7.03 -8.28 -20.77
C GLU A 418 7.60 -8.91 -19.50
N GLY A 419 7.97 -10.17 -19.56
CA GLY A 419 8.48 -10.93 -18.41
C GLY A 419 7.90 -12.34 -18.34
N PRO A 420 8.04 -13.07 -17.21
CA PRO A 420 8.72 -12.61 -16.01
C PRO A 420 10.26 -12.60 -16.11
N PHE A 421 10.87 -11.53 -15.65
CA PHE A 421 12.29 -11.48 -15.33
C PHE A 421 12.49 -12.03 -13.91
N THR A 422 13.33 -13.04 -13.75
CA THR A 422 13.48 -13.69 -12.45
C THR A 422 14.92 -13.70 -11.98
N ALA A 423 15.13 -13.46 -10.69
CA ALA A 423 16.45 -13.48 -10.09
C ALA A 423 16.44 -14.12 -8.70
N LYS A 424 17.64 -14.54 -8.23
CA LYS A 424 17.81 -15.13 -6.90
C LYS A 424 17.86 -14.09 -5.78
N SER A 425 18.04 -12.82 -6.13
CA SER A 425 18.07 -11.67 -5.22
C SER A 425 17.91 -10.38 -6.03
N TRP A 426 17.57 -9.28 -5.37
CA TRP A 426 17.47 -7.96 -5.98
C TRP A 426 18.72 -7.58 -6.78
N ALA A 427 19.89 -7.64 -6.16
CA ALA A 427 21.17 -7.33 -6.84
C ALA A 427 21.52 -8.26 -8.02
N LYS A 428 20.79 -9.38 -8.21
CA LYS A 428 20.98 -10.30 -9.35
C LYS A 428 19.94 -10.11 -10.45
N LEU A 429 18.96 -9.27 -10.23
CA LEU A 429 18.03 -8.83 -11.27
C LEU A 429 18.75 -7.91 -12.27
N GLN A 430 19.66 -7.10 -11.76
CA GLN A 430 20.47 -6.17 -12.53
C GLN A 430 21.70 -6.87 -13.08
N THR A 431 21.79 -7.01 -14.41
CA THR A 431 22.90 -7.71 -15.09
C THR A 431 23.88 -6.75 -15.77
N GLY A 432 23.50 -5.48 -15.92
CA GLY A 432 24.29 -4.42 -16.54
C GLY A 432 23.78 -3.04 -16.14
N ALA A 433 24.31 -2.02 -16.79
CA ALA A 433 23.88 -0.65 -16.60
C ALA A 433 24.12 0.21 -17.84
N VAL A 434 23.27 1.21 -18.04
CA VAL A 434 23.49 2.33 -18.97
C VAL A 434 23.77 3.59 -18.15
N THR A 435 24.88 4.26 -18.43
CA THR A 435 25.27 5.49 -17.71
C THR A 435 25.45 6.65 -18.69
N PHE A 436 24.89 7.81 -18.35
CA PHE A 436 25.07 9.05 -19.13
C PHE A 436 25.03 10.27 -18.20
N GLY A 437 25.32 11.45 -18.71
CA GLY A 437 25.30 12.69 -17.93
C GLY A 437 26.24 13.76 -18.53
N SER A 438 26.62 14.75 -17.72
CA SER A 438 27.52 15.83 -18.12
C SER A 438 28.32 16.36 -16.92
N ALA A 439 29.59 16.66 -17.15
CA ALA A 439 30.40 17.37 -16.16
C ALA A 439 30.09 18.87 -16.10
N ALA A 440 29.54 19.44 -17.18
CA ALA A 440 29.23 20.87 -17.28
C ALA A 440 28.12 21.26 -16.28
N PRO A 441 28.28 22.39 -15.57
CA PRO A 441 27.26 22.84 -14.65
C PRO A 441 25.99 23.29 -15.39
N GLN A 442 24.86 22.98 -14.82
CA GLN A 442 23.54 23.49 -15.21
C GLN A 442 22.82 23.98 -13.94
N THR A 443 22.02 25.03 -14.08
CA THR A 443 21.28 25.60 -12.95
C THR A 443 19.78 25.41 -13.15
N PHE A 444 19.10 24.97 -12.11
CA PHE A 444 17.65 24.95 -12.01
C PHE A 444 17.18 25.67 -10.74
N THR A 445 15.91 26.07 -10.70
CA THR A 445 15.40 26.93 -9.63
C THR A 445 14.03 26.45 -9.14
N SER A 446 13.61 26.94 -7.95
CA SER A 446 12.27 26.71 -7.39
C SER A 446 11.11 27.19 -8.28
N ALA A 447 11.39 27.99 -9.34
CA ALA A 447 10.43 28.41 -10.35
C ALA A 447 10.55 27.59 -11.65
N GLY A 448 11.33 26.49 -11.65
CA GLY A 448 11.56 25.66 -12.84
C GLY A 448 10.40 24.74 -13.15
N GLY A 449 10.41 24.26 -14.40
CA GLY A 449 9.41 23.33 -14.91
C GLY A 449 8.20 24.00 -15.56
N ASN A 450 7.38 23.18 -16.21
CA ASN A 450 6.10 23.57 -16.80
C ASN A 450 4.96 22.97 -15.97
N ALA A 451 4.16 23.85 -15.32
CA ALA A 451 3.06 23.44 -14.45
C ALA A 451 1.98 22.64 -15.20
N THR A 452 1.79 22.86 -16.51
CA THR A 452 0.85 22.08 -17.33
C THR A 452 1.35 20.64 -17.49
N ILE A 453 2.63 20.46 -17.83
CA ILE A 453 3.24 19.12 -17.92
C ILE A 453 3.19 18.42 -16.55
N ALA A 454 3.53 19.12 -15.47
CA ALA A 454 3.45 18.55 -14.12
C ALA A 454 2.05 18.07 -13.78
N ALA A 455 1.01 18.88 -14.08
CA ALA A 455 -0.38 18.52 -13.84
C ALA A 455 -0.88 17.34 -14.70
N GLU A 456 -0.37 17.22 -15.94
CA GLU A 456 -0.73 16.09 -16.82
C GLU A 456 -0.27 14.73 -16.26
N PHE A 457 0.82 14.70 -15.51
CA PHE A 457 1.37 13.50 -14.88
C PHE A 457 1.08 13.43 -13.37
N ASP A 458 0.22 14.31 -12.86
CA ASP A 458 -0.25 14.19 -11.49
C ASP A 458 -1.23 13.03 -11.37
N PRO A 459 -1.02 12.09 -10.42
CA PRO A 459 -1.84 10.90 -10.32
C PRO A 459 -3.25 11.13 -9.79
N ILE A 460 -3.55 12.28 -9.20
CA ILE A 460 -4.85 12.63 -8.65
C ILE A 460 -5.58 13.66 -9.53
N ALA A 461 -4.90 14.74 -9.94
CA ALA A 461 -5.50 15.81 -10.73
C ALA A 461 -5.42 15.55 -12.23
N GLY A 462 -4.46 14.76 -12.69
CA GLY A 462 -4.27 14.38 -14.10
C GLY A 462 -5.13 13.18 -14.51
N THR A 463 -5.08 12.84 -15.80
CA THR A 463 -5.52 11.53 -16.27
C THR A 463 -4.34 10.58 -16.13
N SER A 464 -4.22 9.96 -14.98
CA SER A 464 -3.09 9.13 -14.67
C SER A 464 -3.13 7.81 -15.44
N GLU A 465 -2.21 7.65 -16.39
CA GLU A 465 -1.95 6.40 -17.08
C GLU A 465 -0.44 6.28 -17.32
N ALA A 466 0.10 5.10 -17.04
CA ALA A 466 1.54 4.85 -17.20
C ALA A 466 2.03 5.03 -18.64
N CYS A 467 1.14 4.86 -19.62
CA CYS A 467 1.46 4.99 -21.05
C CYS A 467 1.21 6.39 -21.63
N LYS A 468 0.79 7.34 -20.82
CA LYS A 468 0.52 8.71 -21.25
C LYS A 468 1.77 9.37 -21.84
N THR A 469 1.59 10.13 -22.91
CA THR A 469 2.63 10.97 -23.52
C THR A 469 2.19 12.43 -23.58
N VAL A 470 3.17 13.33 -23.60
CA VAL A 470 3.01 14.74 -23.91
C VAL A 470 4.08 15.16 -24.91
N THR A 471 3.91 16.30 -25.59
CA THR A 471 4.95 16.86 -26.46
C THR A 471 6.22 17.11 -25.63
N ALA A 472 7.36 16.63 -26.14
CA ALA A 472 8.65 16.90 -25.55
C ALA A 472 9.03 18.36 -25.76
N GLU A 473 9.36 19.06 -24.69
CA GLU A 473 9.81 20.45 -24.73
C GLU A 473 10.94 20.71 -23.73
N GLU A 474 11.66 21.78 -23.95
CA GLU A 474 12.62 22.34 -23.00
C GLU A 474 11.85 23.20 -21.98
N GLU A 475 11.69 22.68 -20.77
CA GLU A 475 11.01 23.40 -19.71
C GLU A 475 11.97 24.47 -19.10
N PRO A 476 11.47 25.68 -18.79
CA PRO A 476 12.34 26.76 -18.30
C PRO A 476 12.93 26.45 -16.92
N ASN A 477 14.14 26.93 -16.67
CA ASN A 477 14.85 26.80 -15.38
C ASN A 477 14.96 25.37 -14.87
N THR A 478 15.20 24.41 -15.79
CA THR A 478 15.48 23.00 -15.52
C THR A 478 16.86 22.64 -16.05
N ALA A 479 17.43 21.56 -15.51
CA ALA A 479 18.67 20.98 -16.01
C ALA A 479 18.36 19.65 -16.72
N ASN A 480 18.84 19.49 -17.96
CA ASN A 480 18.52 18.33 -18.79
C ASN A 480 19.78 17.59 -19.23
N TYR A 481 19.76 16.27 -19.12
CA TYR A 481 20.85 15.37 -19.51
C TYR A 481 20.27 14.28 -20.39
N THR A 482 20.85 14.05 -21.57
CA THR A 482 20.28 13.15 -22.56
C THR A 482 21.29 12.16 -23.12
N THR A 483 20.78 11.00 -23.55
CA THR A 483 21.52 10.05 -24.40
C THR A 483 20.58 9.35 -25.36
N THR A 484 21.10 8.88 -26.49
CA THR A 484 20.30 8.06 -27.43
C THR A 484 20.33 6.60 -26.96
N SER A 485 19.18 5.98 -26.89
CA SER A 485 19.06 4.57 -26.55
C SER A 485 19.56 3.67 -27.67
N ALA A 486 20.36 2.67 -27.33
CA ALA A 486 20.72 1.57 -28.23
C ALA A 486 19.72 0.41 -28.18
N GLY A 487 18.66 0.54 -27.36
CA GLY A 487 17.70 -0.51 -27.04
C GLY A 487 18.15 -1.32 -25.81
N PHE A 488 17.44 -1.14 -24.67
CA PHE A 488 17.72 -1.90 -23.44
C PHE A 488 16.47 -1.94 -22.55
N THR A 489 16.42 -2.91 -21.65
CA THR A 489 15.39 -2.98 -20.61
C THR A 489 15.99 -2.52 -19.29
N MET A 490 15.45 -1.43 -18.72
CA MET A 490 15.74 -1.00 -17.36
C MET A 490 14.98 -1.89 -16.37
N LEU A 491 15.65 -2.35 -15.31
CA LEU A 491 15.03 -3.10 -14.21
C LEU A 491 15.67 -2.65 -12.89
N GLY A 492 15.03 -1.72 -12.20
CA GLY A 492 15.52 -1.22 -10.91
C GLY A 492 15.39 0.29 -10.76
N LEU A 493 16.15 0.86 -9.80
CA LEU A 493 16.10 2.27 -9.44
C LEU A 493 17.20 3.06 -10.17
N PRO A 494 16.86 4.07 -10.98
CA PRO A 494 17.84 5.00 -11.56
C PRO A 494 18.61 5.72 -10.46
N THR A 495 19.95 5.67 -10.50
CA THR A 495 20.82 6.32 -9.51
C THR A 495 21.47 7.57 -10.10
N VAL A 496 21.28 8.71 -9.45
CA VAL A 496 21.85 10.00 -9.82
C VAL A 496 22.99 10.36 -8.87
N HIS A 497 24.17 10.65 -9.45
CA HIS A 497 25.27 11.28 -8.73
C HIS A 497 25.41 12.71 -9.26
N ALA A 498 25.61 13.67 -8.38
CA ALA A 498 25.82 15.07 -8.75
C ALA A 498 26.71 15.77 -7.73
N THR A 499 27.38 16.85 -8.16
CA THR A 499 27.96 17.84 -7.25
C THR A 499 27.05 19.06 -7.29
N VAL A 500 26.48 19.43 -6.16
CA VAL A 500 25.52 20.53 -6.07
C VAL A 500 26.09 21.72 -5.30
N ALA A 501 25.57 22.92 -5.62
CA ALA A 501 25.73 24.13 -4.83
C ALA A 501 24.37 24.83 -4.75
N THR A 502 23.83 24.94 -3.53
CA THR A 502 22.49 25.47 -3.28
C THR A 502 22.57 26.90 -2.74
N THR A 503 21.70 27.75 -3.25
CA THR A 503 21.48 29.10 -2.73
C THR A 503 20.02 29.32 -2.40
N GLY A 504 19.72 30.01 -1.30
CA GLY A 504 18.37 30.20 -0.80
C GLY A 504 17.93 29.07 0.14
N PRO A 505 16.81 29.25 0.87
CA PRO A 505 16.32 28.30 1.87
C PRO A 505 15.46 27.19 1.26
N PHE A 506 15.37 26.05 1.97
CA PHE A 506 14.44 24.97 1.74
C PHE A 506 14.55 24.32 0.36
N GLY A 507 15.79 24.09 -0.10
CA GLY A 507 16.06 23.50 -1.41
C GLY A 507 15.56 22.06 -1.54
N GLU A 508 15.12 21.71 -2.77
CA GLU A 508 14.73 20.37 -3.17
C GLU A 508 15.15 20.10 -4.61
N ILE A 509 15.37 18.86 -4.95
CA ILE A 509 15.62 18.41 -6.32
C ILE A 509 14.54 17.43 -6.70
N ALA A 510 13.56 17.85 -7.48
CA ALA A 510 12.69 16.92 -8.18
C ALA A 510 13.43 16.41 -9.43
N ALA A 511 13.27 15.13 -9.73
CA ALA A 511 13.87 14.50 -10.88
C ALA A 511 12.82 13.71 -11.67
N ARG A 512 12.88 13.79 -13.01
CA ARG A 512 12.04 13.01 -13.92
C ARG A 512 12.94 12.30 -14.94
N LEU A 513 12.68 11.00 -15.13
CA LEU A 513 13.28 10.23 -16.21
C LEU A 513 12.24 10.08 -17.32
N TRP A 514 12.58 10.53 -18.51
CA TRP A 514 11.72 10.54 -19.67
C TRP A 514 12.23 9.59 -20.75
N ASP A 515 11.30 8.94 -21.43
CA ASP A 515 11.48 8.33 -22.73
C ASP A 515 10.95 9.29 -23.80
N VAL A 516 11.86 9.91 -24.57
CA VAL A 516 11.50 10.83 -25.66
C VAL A 516 11.50 10.05 -26.96
N LEU A 517 10.32 9.87 -27.49
CA LEU A 517 10.07 9.09 -28.69
C LEU A 517 10.53 9.85 -29.97
N PRO A 518 10.87 9.14 -31.06
CA PRO A 518 11.30 9.80 -32.29
C PRO A 518 10.28 10.78 -32.90
N GLY A 519 8.99 10.64 -32.54
CA GLY A 519 7.91 11.54 -32.94
C GLY A 519 7.87 12.88 -32.22
N GLY A 520 8.74 13.11 -31.21
CA GLY A 520 8.77 14.34 -30.41
C GLY A 520 7.77 14.33 -29.25
N GLU A 521 7.24 13.21 -28.88
CA GLU A 521 6.47 13.00 -27.64
C GLU A 521 7.38 12.43 -26.55
N GLN A 522 7.05 12.65 -25.31
CA GLN A 522 7.77 12.06 -24.16
C GLN A 522 6.82 11.39 -23.18
N ARG A 523 7.29 10.27 -22.61
CA ARG A 523 6.60 9.47 -21.59
C ARG A 523 7.38 9.51 -20.28
N LEU A 524 6.68 9.70 -19.16
CA LEU A 524 7.30 9.62 -17.85
C LEU A 524 7.58 8.16 -17.48
N VAL A 525 8.85 7.82 -17.35
CA VAL A 525 9.30 6.48 -16.94
C VAL A 525 9.43 6.39 -15.43
N SER A 526 10.06 7.39 -14.81
CA SER A 526 10.29 7.43 -13.36
C SER A 526 10.38 8.87 -12.89
N ARG A 527 10.13 9.06 -11.61
CA ARG A 527 10.34 10.34 -10.91
C ARG A 527 10.97 10.08 -9.54
N GLY A 528 11.41 11.14 -8.88
CA GLY A 528 11.94 11.08 -7.52
C GLY A 528 12.17 12.47 -6.99
N ILE A 529 12.50 12.54 -5.70
CA ILE A 529 12.77 13.78 -4.98
C ILE A 529 14.01 13.61 -4.11
N TYR A 530 14.76 14.69 -3.87
CA TYR A 530 15.83 14.75 -2.90
C TYR A 530 15.71 16.03 -2.08
N ARG A 531 15.59 15.92 -0.77
CA ARG A 531 15.59 17.06 0.14
C ARG A 531 17.02 17.52 0.38
N LEU A 532 17.30 18.78 0.05
CA LEU A 532 18.58 19.41 0.31
C LEU A 532 18.63 19.98 1.73
N GLY A 533 19.78 19.86 2.38
CA GLY A 533 20.08 20.61 3.59
C GLY A 533 20.27 22.11 3.30
N GLU A 534 20.14 22.95 4.33
CA GLU A 534 20.33 24.40 4.20
C GLU A 534 21.76 24.71 3.73
N GLY A 535 21.88 25.44 2.61
CA GLY A 535 23.18 25.76 2.01
C GLY A 535 24.02 24.57 1.57
N GLN A 536 23.41 23.42 1.35
CA GLN A 536 24.12 22.20 0.97
C GLN A 536 24.95 22.40 -0.28
N SER A 537 26.24 22.02 -0.19
CA SER A 537 27.16 21.98 -1.32
C SER A 537 28.02 20.73 -1.25
N GLY A 538 28.46 20.24 -2.42
CA GLY A 538 29.29 19.04 -2.53
C GLY A 538 28.59 17.88 -3.22
N PRO A 539 29.18 16.65 -3.14
CA PRO A 539 28.63 15.49 -3.81
C PRO A 539 27.36 15.00 -3.10
N ILE A 540 26.38 14.60 -3.92
CA ILE A 540 25.17 13.90 -3.49
C ILE A 540 24.95 12.66 -4.33
N VAL A 541 24.21 11.70 -3.77
CA VAL A 541 23.67 10.54 -4.48
C VAL A 541 22.23 10.35 -4.06
N PHE A 542 21.36 10.08 -5.02
CA PHE A 542 19.97 9.73 -4.77
C PHE A 542 19.41 8.83 -5.87
N GLN A 543 18.28 8.21 -5.62
CA GLN A 543 17.60 7.35 -6.59
C GLN A 543 16.21 7.89 -6.92
N LEU A 544 15.80 7.70 -8.17
CA LEU A 544 14.42 7.85 -8.59
C LEU A 544 13.67 6.56 -8.25
N HIS A 545 12.34 6.61 -8.20
CA HIS A 545 11.50 5.42 -8.04
C HIS A 545 11.88 4.35 -9.05
N GLY A 546 11.82 3.08 -8.64
CA GLY A 546 12.17 1.97 -9.51
C GLY A 546 11.20 1.81 -10.68
N ASN A 547 11.70 1.31 -11.82
CA ASN A 547 10.85 0.85 -12.91
C ASN A 547 11.47 -0.35 -13.65
N GLY A 548 10.58 -1.18 -14.24
CA GLY A 548 10.89 -2.11 -15.29
C GLY A 548 10.39 -1.52 -16.60
N TYR A 549 11.28 -1.02 -17.47
CA TYR A 549 10.90 -0.28 -18.67
C TYR A 549 11.85 -0.56 -19.82
N ARG A 550 11.28 -0.75 -21.03
CA ARG A 550 12.07 -0.94 -22.25
C ARG A 550 12.18 0.35 -23.03
N PHE A 551 13.39 0.88 -23.12
CA PHE A 551 13.74 1.96 -24.04
C PHE A 551 14.05 1.35 -25.42
N ALA A 552 13.34 1.76 -26.46
CA ALA A 552 13.61 1.28 -27.80
C ALA A 552 14.89 1.90 -28.38
N ALA A 553 15.48 1.24 -29.38
CA ALA A 553 16.64 1.81 -30.07
C ALA A 553 16.22 3.03 -30.88
N GLY A 554 16.93 4.14 -30.69
CA GLY A 554 16.66 5.43 -31.33
C GLY A 554 15.85 6.41 -30.47
N ASP A 555 15.26 5.97 -29.36
CA ASP A 555 14.64 6.87 -28.39
C ASP A 555 15.70 7.73 -27.68
N THR A 556 15.30 8.89 -27.17
CA THR A 556 16.19 9.70 -26.31
C THR A 556 15.80 9.52 -24.86
N VAL A 557 16.72 8.98 -24.07
CA VAL A 557 16.60 8.91 -22.60
C VAL A 557 16.99 10.27 -22.04
N LYS A 558 16.07 10.92 -21.30
CA LYS A 558 16.29 12.25 -20.72
C LYS A 558 16.10 12.21 -19.20
N LEU A 559 17.16 12.57 -18.45
CA LEU A 559 17.05 12.95 -17.05
C LEU A 559 16.81 14.46 -16.99
N GLN A 560 15.76 14.88 -16.28
CA GLN A 560 15.43 16.27 -16.02
C GLN A 560 15.49 16.53 -14.52
N LEU A 561 16.25 17.53 -14.08
CA LEU A 561 16.28 18.02 -12.70
C LEU A 561 15.60 19.38 -12.64
N LEU A 562 14.74 19.55 -11.65
CA LEU A 562 13.94 20.77 -11.46
C LEU A 562 13.71 21.04 -9.96
N GLY A 563 13.45 22.29 -9.61
CA GLY A 563 13.17 22.69 -8.22
C GLY A 563 11.67 22.70 -7.86
N ARG A 564 10.82 22.14 -8.72
CA ARG A 564 9.38 22.12 -8.50
C ARG A 564 8.69 21.08 -9.39
N ASP A 565 7.93 20.15 -8.81
CA ASP A 565 7.09 19.18 -9.53
C ASP A 565 5.65 19.17 -8.98
N ALA A 566 5.12 20.37 -8.68
CA ALA A 566 3.75 20.55 -8.24
C ALA A 566 2.75 20.41 -9.43
N PRO A 567 1.57 19.78 -9.21
CA PRO A 567 0.94 19.51 -7.93
C PRO A 567 1.36 18.20 -7.24
N TYR A 568 2.08 17.30 -7.90
CA TYR A 568 2.44 16.01 -7.33
C TYR A 568 3.27 16.17 -6.04
N TYR A 569 4.48 16.74 -6.13
CA TYR A 569 5.22 17.15 -4.95
C TYR A 569 4.80 18.57 -4.51
N ARG A 570 4.80 18.78 -3.20
CA ARG A 570 4.55 20.10 -2.64
C ARG A 570 5.64 21.06 -3.08
N ALA A 571 5.26 22.22 -3.62
CA ALA A 571 6.25 23.25 -3.91
C ALA A 571 6.86 23.78 -2.60
N SER A 572 8.20 23.96 -2.59
CA SER A 572 8.90 24.57 -1.45
C SER A 572 8.37 25.99 -1.14
N ASN A 573 8.33 26.33 0.14
CA ASN A 573 8.04 27.69 0.61
C ASN A 573 9.22 28.66 0.36
N GLY A 574 10.41 28.13 -0.02
CA GLY A 574 11.60 28.91 -0.28
C GLY A 574 11.76 29.27 -1.75
N THR A 575 12.51 30.36 -1.97
CA THR A 575 13.06 30.65 -3.30
C THR A 575 14.53 30.27 -3.28
N PHE A 576 14.89 29.31 -4.14
CA PHE A 576 16.23 28.75 -4.18
C PHE A 576 16.70 28.52 -5.63
N ALA A 577 18.01 28.36 -5.79
CA ALA A 577 18.61 27.84 -7.00
C ALA A 577 19.64 26.76 -6.65
N VAL A 578 19.77 25.79 -7.53
CA VAL A 578 20.74 24.71 -7.44
C VAL A 578 21.58 24.69 -8.70
N GLU A 579 22.90 24.87 -8.56
CA GLU A 579 23.84 24.52 -9.59
C GLU A 579 24.25 23.06 -9.43
N ALA A 580 24.01 22.24 -10.46
CA ALA A 580 24.40 20.83 -10.50
C ALA A 580 25.48 20.61 -11.56
N SER A 581 26.60 20.03 -11.17
CA SER A 581 27.73 19.68 -12.03
C SER A 581 28.14 18.22 -11.81
N ASN A 582 28.98 17.68 -12.71
CA ASN A 582 29.42 16.28 -12.67
C ASN A 582 28.23 15.31 -12.52
N VAL A 583 27.12 15.61 -13.17
CA VAL A 583 25.91 14.80 -13.09
C VAL A 583 26.10 13.55 -13.91
N THR A 584 25.85 12.41 -13.28
CA THR A 584 25.72 11.10 -13.94
C THR A 584 24.47 10.40 -13.46
N VAL A 585 23.73 9.79 -14.37
CA VAL A 585 22.64 8.87 -14.04
C VAL A 585 22.98 7.48 -14.54
N THR A 586 22.80 6.49 -13.67
CA THR A 586 23.01 5.08 -13.96
C THR A 586 21.66 4.37 -13.92
N LEU A 587 21.27 3.78 -15.03
CA LEU A 587 20.06 2.99 -15.21
C LEU A 587 20.43 1.51 -15.12
N PRO A 588 19.99 0.76 -14.10
CA PRO A 588 20.25 -0.66 -14.02
C PRO A 588 19.51 -1.41 -15.12
N THR A 589 20.14 -2.40 -15.76
CA THR A 589 19.54 -3.18 -16.85
C THR A 589 19.48 -4.66 -16.49
N GLY A 590 18.43 -5.33 -16.99
CA GLY A 590 18.22 -6.77 -16.83
C GLY A 590 18.44 -7.58 -18.09
#